data_856359467a64b35084a6c766a893b85e
#
_entry.id   856359467a64b35084a6c766a893b85e
#
_cell.length_a   1.000
_cell.length_b   1.000
_cell.length_c   1.000
_cell.angle_alpha   90.00
_cell.angle_beta   90.00
_cell.angle_gamma   90.00
#
_symmetry.space_group_name_H-M   'P 1'
#
loop_
_entity.id
_entity.type
_entity.pdbx_description
1 polymer ?
#
loop_
_entity_poly.entity_id
_entity_poly.type
_entity_poly.pdbx_seq_one_letter_code
_entity_poly.pdbx_strand_id
1 'polypeptide(L)'
;MAALFNRIIPILFVNDLAAERDFYLRLGFHVTYEGPEYPDFTALGHGTVEFGIERKAGFISDRPDQVLAWQFGVKDIEEARQRLKEAGVPFTEQLMSPSKDWQYRLLHARTPNGYHLLLEEGSD
;
A
#
# COMPACT_ATOMS: atom_id res chain seq x y z
N MET A 1 33.22 2.55 3.63
CA MET A 1 32.81 1.24 3.11
C MET A 1 31.30 1.22 2.86
N ALA A 2 30.88 0.81 1.69
CA ALA A 2 29.48 0.76 1.35
C ALA A 2 28.77 -0.40 2.07
N ALA A 3 27.53 -0.21 2.42
CA ALA A 3 26.72 -1.28 3.00
C ALA A 3 26.44 -2.36 1.96
N LEU A 4 26.41 -3.60 2.42
CA LEU A 4 26.11 -4.75 1.55
C LEU A 4 24.67 -4.67 1.01
N PHE A 5 23.71 -4.32 1.86
CA PHE A 5 22.30 -4.22 1.48
C PHE A 5 21.99 -2.76 1.16
N ASN A 6 21.41 -2.52 -0.04
CA ASN A 6 21.19 -1.16 -0.51
C ASN A 6 19.73 -0.77 -0.72
N ARG A 7 18.79 -1.72 -0.64
CA ARG A 7 17.36 -1.42 -0.71
C ARG A 7 16.54 -2.62 -0.30
N ILE A 8 15.26 -2.37 -0.03
CA ILE A 8 14.26 -3.39 0.20
C ILE A 8 13.16 -3.20 -0.81
N ILE A 9 12.72 -4.29 -1.44
CA ILE A 9 11.53 -4.27 -2.29
C ILE A 9 10.58 -5.31 -1.72
N PRO A 10 9.57 -4.88 -0.96
CA PRO A 10 8.57 -5.81 -0.43
C PRO A 10 7.75 -6.42 -1.55
N ILE A 11 7.35 -7.67 -1.38
CA ILE A 11 6.48 -8.37 -2.34
C ILE A 11 5.28 -8.92 -1.59
N LEU A 12 4.08 -8.55 -2.02
CA LEU A 12 2.84 -9.06 -1.47
C LEU A 12 2.37 -10.22 -2.30
N PHE A 13 2.08 -11.34 -1.66
CA PHE A 13 1.46 -12.47 -2.35
C PHE A 13 -0.05 -12.29 -2.31
N VAL A 14 -0.69 -12.39 -3.46
CA VAL A 14 -2.12 -12.17 -3.60
C VAL A 14 -2.75 -13.29 -4.42
N ASN A 15 -4.05 -13.45 -4.30
CA ASN A 15 -4.79 -14.40 -5.12
C ASN A 15 -5.32 -13.71 -6.38
N ASP A 16 -5.73 -12.45 -6.28
CA ASP A 16 -6.26 -11.67 -7.39
C ASP A 16 -5.31 -10.51 -7.69
N LEU A 17 -4.37 -10.76 -8.61
CA LEU A 17 -3.35 -9.78 -8.98
C LEU A 17 -3.95 -8.54 -9.60
N ALA A 18 -4.88 -8.71 -10.53
CA ALA A 18 -5.46 -7.58 -11.25
C ALA A 18 -6.21 -6.64 -10.32
N ALA A 19 -6.98 -7.18 -9.37
CA ALA A 19 -7.72 -6.35 -8.42
C ALA A 19 -6.76 -5.53 -7.55
N GLU A 20 -5.69 -6.16 -7.07
CA GLU A 20 -4.71 -5.47 -6.23
C GLU A 20 -4.00 -4.39 -7.02
N ARG A 21 -3.53 -4.71 -8.24
CA ARG A 21 -2.87 -3.74 -9.11
C ARG A 21 -3.75 -2.53 -9.37
N ASP A 22 -5.00 -2.77 -9.78
CA ASP A 22 -5.92 -1.70 -10.16
C ASP A 22 -6.26 -0.79 -8.99
N PHE A 23 -6.32 -1.36 -7.79
CA PHE A 23 -6.53 -0.59 -6.56
C PHE A 23 -5.44 0.47 -6.39
N TYR A 24 -4.17 0.09 -6.52
CA TYR A 24 -3.07 1.04 -6.36
C TYR A 24 -2.99 2.03 -7.51
N LEU A 25 -3.33 1.60 -8.74
CA LEU A 25 -3.36 2.52 -9.88
C LEU A 25 -4.38 3.65 -9.64
N ARG A 26 -5.53 3.31 -9.05
CA ARG A 26 -6.54 4.33 -8.73
C ARG A 26 -6.07 5.29 -7.65
N LEU A 27 -5.11 4.89 -6.82
CA LEU A 27 -4.55 5.77 -5.79
C LEU A 27 -3.37 6.60 -6.31
N GLY A 28 -2.97 6.42 -7.58
CA GLY A 28 -1.92 7.21 -8.19
C GLY A 28 -0.60 6.50 -8.37
N PHE A 29 -0.53 5.21 -8.05
CA PHE A 29 0.66 4.43 -8.35
C PHE A 29 0.71 4.11 -9.85
N HIS A 30 1.89 3.77 -10.33
CA HIS A 30 2.07 3.36 -11.74
C HIS A 30 2.86 2.06 -11.78
N VAL A 31 2.70 1.32 -12.89
CA VAL A 31 3.42 0.08 -13.11
C VAL A 31 4.87 0.40 -13.48
N THR A 32 5.82 -0.16 -12.72
CA THR A 32 7.25 -0.01 -13.02
C THR A 32 7.80 -1.23 -13.74
N TYR A 33 7.17 -2.38 -13.56
CA TYR A 33 7.54 -3.57 -14.31
C TYR A 33 6.34 -4.50 -14.46
N GLU A 34 6.16 -5.03 -15.68
CA GLU A 34 5.17 -6.05 -15.99
C GLU A 34 5.60 -6.67 -17.31
N GLY A 35 5.72 -7.99 -17.39
CA GLY A 35 6.20 -8.59 -18.60
C GLY A 35 6.05 -10.12 -18.62
N PRO A 36 6.27 -10.73 -19.79
CA PRO A 36 6.05 -12.17 -19.96
C PRO A 36 7.03 -13.07 -19.23
N GLU A 37 8.19 -12.53 -18.81
CA GLU A 37 9.17 -13.31 -18.05
C GLU A 37 8.61 -13.69 -16.67
N TYR A 38 7.77 -12.82 -16.09
CA TYR A 38 7.16 -13.06 -14.79
C TYR A 38 5.66 -12.76 -14.88
N PRO A 39 4.87 -13.67 -15.50
CA PRO A 39 3.47 -13.38 -15.81
C PRO A 39 2.58 -13.18 -14.59
N ASP A 40 3.00 -13.68 -13.41
CA ASP A 40 2.23 -13.54 -12.18
C ASP A 40 2.74 -12.43 -11.28
N PHE A 41 3.54 -11.52 -11.81
CA PHE A 41 4.20 -10.47 -11.02
C PHE A 41 4.01 -9.10 -11.65
N THR A 42 3.75 -8.10 -10.80
CA THR A 42 3.70 -6.69 -11.19
C THR A 42 4.44 -5.87 -10.15
N ALA A 43 5.31 -4.96 -10.59
CA ALA A 43 5.94 -3.99 -9.71
C ALA A 43 5.25 -2.64 -9.87
N LEU A 44 5.03 -1.96 -8.77
CA LEU A 44 4.35 -0.68 -8.69
C LEU A 44 5.23 0.34 -8.01
N GLY A 45 5.09 1.59 -8.43
CA GLY A 45 5.88 2.67 -7.85
C GLY A 45 5.12 3.98 -7.76
N HIS A 46 5.58 4.83 -6.86
CA HIS A 46 5.10 6.21 -6.68
C HIS A 46 6.23 6.99 -6.03
N GLY A 47 6.84 7.91 -6.77
CA GLY A 47 8.02 8.61 -6.28
C GLY A 47 9.14 7.63 -5.94
N THR A 48 9.59 7.64 -4.70
CA THR A 48 10.65 6.74 -4.23
C THR A 48 10.13 5.43 -3.67
N VAL A 49 8.81 5.26 -3.65
CA VAL A 49 8.17 4.03 -3.13
C VAL A 49 8.07 3.02 -4.25
N GLU A 50 8.48 1.78 -3.98
CA GLU A 50 8.35 0.69 -4.93
C GLU A 50 8.09 -0.63 -4.19
N PHE A 51 7.17 -1.44 -4.71
CA PHE A 51 6.92 -2.78 -4.17
C PHE A 51 6.36 -3.66 -5.28
N GLY A 52 6.34 -4.97 -5.03
CA GLY A 52 5.84 -5.95 -5.98
C GLY A 52 4.59 -6.64 -5.47
N ILE A 53 3.82 -7.14 -6.42
CA ILE A 53 2.65 -7.99 -6.14
C ILE A 53 2.83 -9.25 -6.96
N GLU A 54 2.71 -10.41 -6.32
CA GLU A 54 2.88 -11.68 -7.01
C GLU A 54 1.67 -12.58 -6.72
N ARG A 55 1.09 -13.13 -7.79
CA ARG A 55 -0.04 -14.04 -7.67
C ARG A 55 0.43 -15.42 -7.21
N LYS A 56 -0.22 -15.93 -6.16
CA LYS A 56 -0.03 -17.29 -5.67
C LYS A 56 -1.39 -17.97 -5.69
N ALA A 57 -1.60 -18.87 -6.63
CA ALA A 57 -2.87 -19.57 -6.76
C ALA A 57 -3.22 -20.31 -5.47
N GLY A 58 -4.44 -20.13 -5.00
CA GLY A 58 -4.89 -20.77 -3.77
C GLY A 58 -4.46 -20.11 -2.48
N PHE A 59 -3.63 -19.07 -2.55
CA PHE A 59 -3.23 -18.32 -1.36
C PHE A 59 -4.34 -17.35 -0.99
N ILE A 60 -4.77 -17.38 0.27
CA ILE A 60 -5.83 -16.50 0.76
C ILE A 60 -5.22 -15.51 1.75
N SER A 61 -5.13 -14.25 1.32
CA SER A 61 -4.63 -13.16 2.16
C SER A 61 -5.76 -12.36 2.82
N ASP A 62 -6.98 -12.45 2.30
CA ASP A 62 -8.14 -11.74 2.86
C ASP A 62 -8.72 -12.55 4.01
N ARG A 63 -8.13 -12.38 5.19
CA ARG A 63 -8.46 -13.14 6.39
C ARG A 63 -8.73 -12.17 7.53
N PRO A 64 -9.63 -12.51 8.46
CA PRO A 64 -9.88 -11.64 9.63
C PRO A 64 -8.63 -11.41 10.47
N ASP A 65 -7.69 -12.37 10.48
CA ASP A 65 -6.46 -12.28 11.26
C ASP A 65 -5.26 -11.82 10.43
N GLN A 66 -5.49 -11.18 9.27
CA GLN A 66 -4.39 -10.62 8.50
C GLN A 66 -3.66 -9.55 9.30
N VAL A 67 -2.34 -9.75 9.47
CA VAL A 67 -1.53 -8.88 10.32
C VAL A 67 -0.59 -7.97 9.52
N LEU A 68 -0.45 -8.21 8.21
CA LEU A 68 0.44 -7.39 7.40
C LEU A 68 -0.20 -6.06 7.06
N ALA A 69 0.53 -4.99 7.30
CA ALA A 69 0.10 -3.64 7.00
C ALA A 69 1.15 -2.90 6.19
N TRP A 70 0.71 -2.20 5.16
CA TRP A 70 1.50 -1.18 4.49
C TRP A 70 1.23 0.15 5.17
N GLN A 71 2.26 0.85 5.58
CA GLN A 71 2.09 2.21 6.09
C GLN A 71 2.88 3.16 5.22
N PHE A 72 2.18 4.07 4.57
CA PHE A 72 2.80 5.11 3.75
C PHE A 72 2.65 6.45 4.43
N GLY A 73 3.73 7.23 4.48
CA GLY A 73 3.64 8.63 4.82
C GLY A 73 3.11 9.40 3.62
N VAL A 74 2.14 10.28 3.84
CA VAL A 74 1.58 11.11 2.78
C VAL A 74 1.84 12.58 3.10
N LYS A 75 2.12 13.37 2.07
CA LYS A 75 2.41 14.79 2.26
C LYS A 75 1.16 15.57 2.61
N ASP A 76 0.01 15.15 2.08
CA ASP A 76 -1.26 15.86 2.25
C ASP A 76 -2.35 14.83 2.54
N ILE A 77 -2.74 14.75 3.81
CA ILE A 77 -3.76 13.77 4.24
C ILE A 77 -5.13 14.09 3.62
N GLU A 78 -5.42 15.36 3.33
CA GLU A 78 -6.68 15.72 2.70
C GLU A 78 -6.75 15.19 1.27
N GLU A 79 -5.64 15.28 0.52
CA GLU A 79 -5.57 14.71 -0.82
C GLU A 79 -5.69 13.18 -0.76
N ALA A 80 -5.02 12.54 0.20
CA ALA A 80 -5.10 11.10 0.36
C ALA A 80 -6.54 10.66 0.64
N ARG A 81 -7.23 11.39 1.52
CA ARG A 81 -8.64 11.11 1.83
C ARG A 81 -9.49 11.23 0.57
N GLN A 82 -9.25 12.29 -0.20
CA GLN A 82 -10.02 12.52 -1.42
C GLN A 82 -9.79 11.43 -2.46
N ARG A 83 -8.56 10.96 -2.62
CA ARG A 83 -8.25 9.86 -3.55
C ARG A 83 -8.95 8.57 -3.16
N LEU A 84 -8.98 8.26 -1.87
CA LEU A 84 -9.70 7.07 -1.40
C LEU A 84 -11.19 7.17 -1.72
N LYS A 85 -11.79 8.35 -1.49
CA LYS A 85 -13.19 8.57 -1.80
C LYS A 85 -13.48 8.44 -3.29
N GLU A 86 -12.65 9.05 -4.13
CA GLU A 86 -12.83 8.99 -5.59
C GLU A 86 -12.66 7.57 -6.11
N ALA A 87 -11.76 6.79 -5.49
CA ALA A 87 -11.54 5.40 -5.85
C ALA A 87 -12.62 4.46 -5.31
N GLY A 88 -13.55 4.98 -4.49
CA GLY A 88 -14.60 4.17 -3.90
C GLY A 88 -14.11 3.22 -2.81
N VAL A 89 -13.02 3.57 -2.14
CA VAL A 89 -12.40 2.72 -1.11
C VAL A 89 -12.90 3.13 0.27
N PRO A 90 -13.61 2.24 0.99
CA PRO A 90 -13.99 2.52 2.37
C PRO A 90 -12.76 2.63 3.26
N PHE A 91 -12.79 3.58 4.19
CA PHE A 91 -11.68 3.75 5.12
C PHE A 91 -12.17 4.33 6.43
N THR A 92 -11.39 4.16 7.48
CA THR A 92 -11.60 4.80 8.77
C THR A 92 -10.48 5.77 9.04
N GLU A 93 -10.72 6.72 9.94
CA GLU A 93 -9.74 7.73 10.29
C GLU A 93 -9.57 7.76 11.80
N GLN A 94 -8.32 7.85 12.26
CA GLN A 94 -8.00 7.96 13.67
C GLN A 94 -7.06 9.14 13.90
N LEU A 95 -7.24 9.81 15.02
CA LEU A 95 -6.26 10.76 15.50
C LEU A 95 -5.32 10.03 16.44
N MET A 96 -4.05 9.94 16.05
CA MET A 96 -3.03 9.31 16.87
C MET A 96 -2.37 10.37 17.75
N SER A 97 -2.23 10.08 19.02
CA SER A 97 -1.69 11.02 20.00
C SER A 97 -0.63 10.34 20.86
N PRO A 98 0.58 10.08 20.29
CA PRO A 98 1.64 9.43 21.06
C PRO A 98 2.10 10.25 22.26
N SER A 99 1.98 11.58 22.18
CA SER A 99 2.24 12.48 23.26
C SER A 99 1.33 13.70 23.11
N LYS A 100 1.25 14.56 24.13
CA LYS A 100 0.40 15.75 24.01
C LYS A 100 0.93 16.77 23.03
N ASP A 101 2.21 16.67 22.67
CA ASP A 101 2.83 17.60 21.74
C ASP A 101 2.92 17.04 20.31
N TRP A 102 2.50 15.79 20.12
CA TRP A 102 2.59 15.14 18.83
C TRP A 102 1.30 14.41 18.51
N GLN A 103 0.59 14.87 17.51
CA GLN A 103 -0.62 14.25 17.01
C GLN A 103 -0.55 14.16 15.50
N TYR A 104 -1.12 13.10 14.94
CA TYR A 104 -1.22 12.95 13.50
C TYR A 104 -2.44 12.11 13.15
N ARG A 105 -2.95 12.30 11.95
CA ARG A 105 -4.10 11.53 11.46
C ARG A 105 -3.63 10.31 10.71
N LEU A 106 -4.39 9.24 10.85
CA LEU A 106 -4.11 7.95 10.22
C LEU A 106 -5.37 7.47 9.52
N LEU A 107 -5.27 7.18 8.22
CA LEU A 107 -6.35 6.57 7.47
C LEU A 107 -6.08 5.09 7.35
N HIS A 108 -7.11 4.26 7.51
CA HIS A 108 -6.99 2.80 7.44
C HIS A 108 -8.00 2.24 6.46
N ALA A 109 -7.52 1.49 5.47
CA ALA A 109 -8.34 0.80 4.50
C ALA A 109 -7.85 -0.63 4.34
N ARG A 110 -8.64 -1.47 3.66
CA ARG A 110 -8.24 -2.82 3.30
C ARG A 110 -8.11 -2.87 1.77
N THR A 111 -7.07 -3.53 1.30
CA THR A 111 -6.91 -3.73 -0.14
C THR A 111 -7.84 -4.85 -0.62
N PRO A 112 -8.04 -5.01 -1.94
CA PRO A 112 -8.91 -6.08 -2.45
C PRO A 112 -8.51 -7.48 -2.00
N ASN A 113 -7.22 -7.72 -1.77
CA ASN A 113 -6.75 -9.01 -1.26
C ASN A 113 -6.60 -9.01 0.26
N GLY A 114 -7.17 -8.02 0.95
CA GLY A 114 -7.32 -8.02 2.39
C GLY A 114 -6.16 -7.50 3.21
N TYR A 115 -5.13 -6.94 2.57
CA TYR A 115 -4.03 -6.35 3.32
C TYR A 115 -4.44 -5.00 3.91
N HIS A 116 -3.83 -4.67 5.05
CA HIS A 116 -4.10 -3.38 5.67
C HIS A 116 -3.29 -2.29 4.98
N LEU A 117 -3.97 -1.21 4.60
CA LEU A 117 -3.34 -0.02 4.06
C LEU A 117 -3.50 1.11 5.06
N LEU A 118 -2.38 1.64 5.52
CA LEU A 118 -2.35 2.75 6.46
C LEU A 118 -1.72 3.95 5.78
N LEU A 119 -2.39 5.09 5.84
CA LEU A 119 -1.86 6.34 5.30
C LEU A 119 -1.69 7.31 6.46
N GLU A 120 -0.45 7.67 6.72
CA GLU A 120 -0.07 8.49 7.87
C GLU A 120 0.19 9.91 7.44
N GLU A 121 -0.41 10.85 8.16
CA GLU A 121 -0.15 12.28 7.96
C GLU A 121 1.31 12.55 8.29
N GLY A 122 2.10 12.81 7.25
CA GLY A 122 3.50 13.00 7.42
C GLY A 122 3.84 14.42 7.82
N SER A 123 4.98 14.57 8.47
CA SER A 123 5.63 15.86 8.65
C SER A 123 6.75 15.90 7.64
N ASP A 124 6.43 16.14 6.44
CA ASP A 124 7.39 16.19 5.32
C ASP A 124 8.86 15.88 5.66
#